data_9b7c46cd66feadf9a22557179fd8d0f1
#
_entry.id   9b7c46cd66feadf9a22557179fd8d0f1
#
_cell.length_a   1.000
_cell.length_b   1.000
_cell.length_c   1.000
_cell.angle_alpha   90.00
_cell.angle_beta   90.00
_cell.angle_gamma   90.00
#
_symmetry.space_group_name_H-M   'P 1'
#
loop_
_entity.id
_entity.type
_entity.pdbx_description
1 polymer ?
#
loop_
_entity_poly.entity_id
_entity_poly.type
_entity_poly.pdbx_seq_one_letter_code
_entity_poly.pdbx_strand_id
1 'polypeptide(L)'
;MLYFILAFVVLVLDQASKWIIVNKMDLYETRSVIGEFFSITSHRNTGAAFSILEGQRWFFVSITVIILTGLIWYLLRTIRAGKKLLPTALGFLLGGAAGNFIDRALFGEVVDFLQFRFQFEWFGKHVDYTFAIFNLADSAIVLGVGLIFLDTLIEWRKEKRATRQNGEQAS
;
A
#
# COMPACT_ATOMS: atom_id res chain seq x y z
N MET A 1 -18.82 3.23 9.16
CA MET A 1 -17.92 4.25 9.73
C MET A 1 -16.52 3.71 10.08
N LEU A 2 -16.40 2.53 10.70
CA LEU A 2 -15.11 1.96 11.12
C LEU A 2 -14.03 1.94 10.00
N TYR A 3 -14.36 1.53 8.78
CA TYR A 3 -13.43 1.43 7.67
C TYR A 3 -12.93 2.79 7.13
N PHE A 4 -13.74 3.83 7.24
CA PHE A 4 -13.30 5.21 6.95
C PHE A 4 -12.41 5.75 8.07
N ILE A 5 -12.66 5.37 9.33
CA ILE A 5 -11.77 5.67 10.45
C ILE A 5 -10.42 4.99 10.23
N LEU A 6 -10.40 3.72 9.81
CA LEU A 6 -9.18 3.01 9.45
C LEU A 6 -8.41 3.73 8.34
N ALA A 7 -9.09 4.10 7.25
CA ALA A 7 -8.47 4.85 6.15
C ALA A 7 -7.89 6.20 6.63
N PHE A 8 -8.61 6.90 7.48
CA PHE A 8 -8.14 8.16 8.08
C PHE A 8 -6.92 7.96 8.98
N VAL A 9 -6.90 6.93 9.81
CA VAL A 9 -5.74 6.59 10.66
C VAL A 9 -4.52 6.27 9.81
N VAL A 10 -4.67 5.46 8.76
CA VAL A 10 -3.59 5.15 7.81
C VAL A 10 -3.05 6.42 7.17
N LEU A 11 -3.94 7.30 6.69
CA LEU A 11 -3.58 8.58 6.11
C LEU A 11 -2.80 9.46 7.09
N VAL A 12 -3.28 9.59 8.32
CA VAL A 12 -2.62 10.42 9.35
C VAL A 12 -1.24 9.87 9.71
N LEU A 13 -1.11 8.55 9.88
CA LEU A 13 0.19 7.92 10.16
C LEU A 13 1.18 8.11 9.00
N ASP A 14 0.72 7.96 7.76
CA ASP A 14 1.55 8.20 6.58
C ASP A 14 2.03 9.64 6.52
N GLN A 15 1.13 10.61 6.58
CA GLN A 15 1.47 12.03 6.49
C GLN A 15 2.33 12.51 7.68
N ALA A 16 2.05 12.02 8.89
CA ALA A 16 2.85 12.33 10.06
C ALA A 16 4.29 11.79 9.92
N SER A 17 4.45 10.54 9.46
CA SER A 17 5.79 9.97 9.24
C SER A 17 6.56 10.74 8.16
N LYS A 18 5.94 11.05 7.04
CA LYS A 18 6.54 11.85 5.96
C LYS A 18 6.96 13.25 6.45
N TRP A 19 6.09 13.90 7.23
CA TRP A 19 6.41 15.19 7.84
C TRP A 19 7.64 15.11 8.77
N ILE A 20 7.76 14.06 9.57
CA ILE A 20 8.94 13.83 10.43
C ILE A 20 10.19 13.70 9.57
N ILE A 21 10.16 12.89 8.51
CA ILE A 21 11.29 12.70 7.59
C ILE A 21 11.72 14.04 6.98
N VAL A 22 10.76 14.79 6.42
CA VAL A 22 11.06 16.10 5.78
C VAL A 22 11.70 17.10 6.74
N ASN A 23 11.30 17.10 8.02
CA ASN A 23 11.76 18.08 8.99
C ASN A 23 12.99 17.65 9.80
N LYS A 24 13.35 16.34 9.78
CA LYS A 24 14.41 15.79 10.64
C LYS A 24 15.57 15.18 9.86
N MET A 25 15.48 15.11 8.55
CA MET A 25 16.51 14.54 7.70
C MET A 25 16.74 15.41 6.46
N ASP A 26 18.00 15.56 6.10
CA ASP A 26 18.37 16.19 4.85
C ASP A 26 17.98 15.32 3.64
N LEU A 27 17.80 15.92 2.49
CA LEU A 27 17.49 15.18 1.26
C LEU A 27 18.61 14.18 0.95
N TYR A 28 18.25 12.92 0.70
CA TYR A 28 19.14 11.76 0.49
C TYR A 28 19.95 11.33 1.73
N GLU A 29 19.72 11.93 2.88
CA GLU A 29 20.30 11.42 4.13
C GLU A 29 19.77 10.02 4.41
N THR A 30 20.67 9.11 4.83
CA THR A 30 20.33 7.73 5.21
C THR A 30 20.83 7.47 6.63
N ARG A 31 19.94 6.97 7.47
CA ARG A 31 20.24 6.56 8.86
C ARG A 31 19.99 5.07 9.02
N SER A 32 21.02 4.31 9.36
CA SER A 32 20.87 2.90 9.68
C SER A 32 20.06 2.72 10.98
N VAL A 33 19.10 1.79 10.96
CA VAL A 33 18.28 1.41 12.12
C VAL A 33 18.64 0.01 12.59
N ILE A 34 18.80 -0.95 11.66
CA ILE A 34 19.17 -2.34 11.95
C ILE A 34 20.33 -2.72 11.02
N GLY A 35 21.57 -2.44 11.46
CA GLY A 35 22.76 -2.74 10.68
C GLY A 35 22.66 -2.23 9.25
N GLU A 36 23.04 -3.05 8.29
CA GLU A 36 22.86 -2.74 6.87
C GLU A 36 21.51 -3.19 6.30
N PHE A 37 20.73 -3.97 7.08
CA PHE A 37 19.48 -4.56 6.61
C PHE A 37 18.34 -3.54 6.49
N PHE A 38 18.17 -2.63 7.46
CA PHE A 38 17.07 -1.66 7.47
C PHE A 38 17.59 -0.25 7.77
N SER A 39 17.24 0.67 6.88
CA SER A 39 17.60 2.09 6.99
C SER A 39 16.38 2.97 6.77
N ILE A 40 16.41 4.17 7.32
CA ILE A 40 15.50 5.26 7.00
C ILE A 40 16.26 6.24 6.10
N THR A 41 15.71 6.51 4.91
CA THR A 41 16.32 7.36 3.88
C THR A 41 15.34 8.47 3.48
N SER A 42 15.80 9.71 3.41
CA SER A 42 14.95 10.82 2.91
C SER A 42 15.00 10.88 1.38
N HIS A 43 14.02 10.29 0.71
CA HIS A 43 13.95 10.23 -0.76
C HIS A 43 12.71 10.93 -1.30
N ARG A 44 12.83 11.56 -2.49
CA ARG A 44 11.71 12.19 -3.20
C ARG A 44 11.47 11.46 -4.52
N ASN A 45 10.27 10.92 -4.67
CA ASN A 45 9.86 10.13 -5.81
C ASN A 45 8.87 10.92 -6.68
N THR A 46 9.30 11.34 -7.84
CA THR A 46 8.49 12.10 -8.82
C THR A 46 7.73 11.20 -9.80
N GLY A 47 7.96 9.88 -9.74
CA GLY A 47 7.36 8.88 -10.62
C GLY A 47 6.45 7.88 -9.91
N ALA A 48 6.25 6.74 -10.57
CA ALA A 48 5.69 5.52 -9.97
C ALA A 48 6.81 4.67 -9.34
N ALA A 49 6.51 3.38 -9.07
CA ALA A 49 7.52 2.43 -8.64
C ALA A 49 8.70 2.43 -9.63
N PHE A 50 9.93 2.43 -9.12
CA PHE A 50 11.17 2.50 -9.92
C PHE A 50 11.28 3.75 -10.81
N SER A 51 10.72 4.89 -10.38
CA SER A 51 10.76 6.19 -11.10
C SER A 51 10.17 6.14 -12.52
N ILE A 52 9.26 5.21 -12.80
CA ILE A 52 8.56 5.17 -14.09
C ILE A 52 7.64 6.39 -14.20
N LEU A 53 7.58 7.04 -15.39
CA LEU A 53 6.78 8.23 -15.68
C LEU A 53 7.16 9.44 -14.82
N GLU A 54 8.45 9.69 -14.59
CA GLU A 54 8.93 10.87 -13.87
C GLU A 54 8.34 12.17 -14.43
N GLY A 55 8.01 13.11 -13.51
CA GLY A 55 7.48 14.41 -13.88
C GLY A 55 6.02 14.43 -14.34
N GLN A 56 5.35 13.28 -14.43
CA GLN A 56 3.94 13.20 -14.88
C GLN A 56 2.94 13.42 -13.73
N ARG A 57 3.14 14.49 -12.95
CA ARG A 57 2.32 14.82 -11.77
C ARG A 57 0.82 14.76 -12.05
N TRP A 58 0.36 15.45 -13.11
CA TRP A 58 -1.07 15.54 -13.41
C TRP A 58 -1.68 14.22 -13.86
N PHE A 59 -0.88 13.36 -14.51
CA PHE A 59 -1.31 12.00 -14.82
C PHE A 59 -1.58 11.21 -13.53
N PHE A 60 -0.64 11.23 -12.57
CA PHE A 60 -0.82 10.52 -11.28
C PHE A 60 -1.95 11.10 -10.46
N VAL A 61 -2.12 12.42 -10.42
CA VAL A 61 -3.23 13.07 -9.73
C VAL A 61 -4.57 12.62 -10.34
N SER A 62 -4.71 12.67 -11.66
CA SER A 62 -5.95 12.31 -12.34
C SER A 62 -6.33 10.84 -12.16
N ILE A 63 -5.37 9.93 -12.36
CA ILE A 63 -5.64 8.49 -12.20
C ILE A 63 -5.98 8.15 -10.74
N THR A 64 -5.32 8.80 -9.78
CA THR A 64 -5.58 8.54 -8.36
C THR A 64 -6.97 9.06 -7.95
N VAL A 65 -7.45 10.17 -8.48
CA VAL A 65 -8.84 10.64 -8.26
C VAL A 65 -9.86 9.58 -8.73
N ILE A 66 -9.64 9.01 -9.91
CA ILE A 66 -10.49 7.95 -10.44
C ILE A 66 -10.46 6.72 -9.52
N ILE A 67 -9.27 6.31 -9.10
CA ILE A 67 -9.08 5.17 -8.17
C ILE A 67 -9.77 5.43 -6.83
N LEU A 68 -9.55 6.60 -6.21
CA LEU A 68 -10.16 6.95 -4.93
C LEU A 68 -11.69 6.95 -5.02
N THR A 69 -12.25 7.49 -6.10
CA THR A 69 -13.69 7.49 -6.34
C THR A 69 -14.24 6.07 -6.44
N GLY A 70 -13.57 5.21 -7.21
CA GLY A 70 -13.92 3.79 -7.33
C GLY A 70 -13.81 3.03 -6.01
N LEU A 71 -12.75 3.28 -5.23
CA LEU A 71 -12.55 2.67 -3.92
C LEU A 71 -13.66 3.06 -2.93
N ILE A 72 -14.04 4.35 -2.88
CA ILE A 72 -15.12 4.83 -2.00
C ILE A 72 -16.45 4.17 -2.41
N TRP A 73 -16.78 4.18 -3.70
CA TRP A 73 -17.99 3.55 -4.20
C TRP A 73 -18.05 2.05 -3.84
N TYR A 74 -16.97 1.34 -4.07
CA TYR A 74 -16.90 -0.10 -3.81
C TYR A 74 -16.90 -0.41 -2.32
N LEU A 75 -16.22 0.41 -1.49
CA LEU A 75 -16.24 0.31 -0.04
C LEU A 75 -17.68 0.45 0.50
N LEU A 76 -18.43 1.46 0.06
CA LEU A 76 -19.82 1.64 0.46
C LEU A 76 -20.71 0.46 0.07
N ARG A 77 -20.48 -0.11 -1.13
CA ARG A 77 -21.21 -1.28 -1.61
C ARG A 77 -20.93 -2.52 -0.74
N THR A 78 -19.68 -2.77 -0.40
CA THR A 78 -19.27 -3.95 0.39
C THR A 78 -19.72 -3.85 1.86
N ILE A 79 -19.74 -2.64 2.43
CA ILE A 79 -20.30 -2.38 3.76
C ILE A 79 -21.80 -2.73 3.77
N ARG A 80 -22.57 -2.28 2.77
CA ARG A 80 -24.00 -2.59 2.64
C ARG A 80 -24.27 -4.09 2.47
N ALA A 81 -23.34 -4.81 1.86
CA ALA A 81 -23.41 -6.27 1.72
C ALA A 81 -23.05 -7.04 2.99
N GLY A 82 -22.74 -6.35 4.10
CA GLY A 82 -22.39 -6.98 5.38
C GLY A 82 -21.03 -7.67 5.43
N LYS A 83 -20.17 -7.47 4.41
CA LYS A 83 -18.81 -8.00 4.40
C LYS A 83 -17.95 -7.31 5.47
N LYS A 84 -16.90 -7.98 5.95
CA LYS A 84 -15.98 -7.43 6.97
C LYS A 84 -14.54 -7.34 6.45
N LEU A 85 -14.01 -8.42 5.86
CA LEU A 85 -12.62 -8.49 5.44
C LEU A 85 -12.36 -7.56 4.24
N LEU A 86 -13.19 -7.65 3.21
CA LEU A 86 -13.06 -6.81 2.02
C LEU A 86 -13.16 -5.30 2.31
N PRO A 87 -14.13 -4.79 3.12
CA PRO A 87 -14.12 -3.38 3.49
C PRO A 87 -12.91 -2.96 4.33
N THR A 88 -12.33 -3.85 5.16
CA THR A 88 -11.07 -3.57 5.87
C THR A 88 -9.93 -3.39 4.88
N ALA A 89 -9.80 -4.28 3.90
CA ALA A 89 -8.81 -4.18 2.83
C ALA A 89 -8.94 -2.86 2.04
N LEU A 90 -10.18 -2.51 1.67
CA LEU A 90 -10.46 -1.26 0.96
C LEU A 90 -10.17 -0.01 1.82
N GLY A 91 -10.31 -0.09 3.14
CA GLY A 91 -9.91 0.96 4.07
C GLY A 91 -8.40 1.23 4.03
N PHE A 92 -7.58 0.18 4.04
CA PHE A 92 -6.12 0.29 3.87
C PHE A 92 -5.74 0.90 2.52
N LEU A 93 -6.35 0.41 1.43
CA LEU A 93 -6.12 0.94 0.08
C LEU A 93 -6.51 2.43 -0.01
N LEU A 94 -7.66 2.80 0.54
CA LEU A 94 -8.15 4.18 0.51
C LEU A 94 -7.22 5.12 1.27
N GLY A 95 -6.78 4.74 2.48
CA GLY A 95 -5.86 5.54 3.29
C GLY A 95 -4.50 5.71 2.63
N GLY A 96 -3.91 4.62 2.12
CA GLY A 96 -2.62 4.64 1.44
C GLY A 96 -2.67 5.43 0.12
N ALA A 97 -3.68 5.17 -0.73
CA ALA A 97 -3.83 5.92 -1.97
C ALA A 97 -4.04 7.42 -1.72
N ALA A 98 -4.83 7.79 -0.69
CA ALA A 98 -5.03 9.18 -0.31
C ALA A 98 -3.74 9.84 0.21
N GLY A 99 -2.88 9.12 0.96
CA GLY A 99 -1.59 9.62 1.42
C GLY A 99 -0.67 10.01 0.27
N ASN A 100 -0.44 9.10 -0.66
CA ASN A 100 0.39 9.37 -1.83
C ASN A 100 -0.26 10.36 -2.82
N PHE A 101 -1.59 10.48 -2.82
CA PHE A 101 -2.30 11.50 -3.57
C PHE A 101 -2.03 12.90 -3.04
N ILE A 102 -2.09 13.11 -1.72
CA ILE A 102 -1.84 14.42 -1.09
C ILE A 102 -0.44 14.90 -1.44
N ASP A 103 0.57 14.06 -1.32
CA ASP A 103 1.95 14.41 -1.65
C ASP A 103 2.06 14.88 -3.11
N ARG A 104 1.55 14.09 -4.06
CA ARG A 104 1.59 14.45 -5.48
C ARG A 104 0.76 15.67 -5.81
N ALA A 105 -0.41 15.83 -5.18
CA ALA A 105 -1.29 16.99 -5.42
C ALA A 105 -0.71 18.29 -4.89
N LEU A 106 0.02 18.27 -3.78
CA LEU A 106 0.59 19.47 -3.18
C LEU A 106 2.03 19.74 -3.65
N PHE A 107 2.88 18.70 -3.69
CA PHE A 107 4.31 18.86 -3.89
C PHE A 107 4.80 18.32 -5.24
N GLY A 108 4.02 17.50 -5.94
CA GLY A 108 4.40 16.86 -7.22
C GLY A 108 5.30 15.64 -7.07
N GLU A 109 5.68 15.28 -5.86
CA GLU A 109 6.56 14.16 -5.50
C GLU A 109 6.04 13.45 -4.25
N VAL A 110 6.46 12.22 -4.02
CA VAL A 110 6.12 11.42 -2.84
C VAL A 110 7.35 11.29 -1.96
N VAL A 111 7.18 11.40 -0.64
CA VAL A 111 8.25 11.15 0.32
C VAL A 111 8.34 9.67 0.61
N ASP A 112 9.42 9.03 0.17
CA ASP A 112 9.75 7.63 0.45
C ASP A 112 10.91 7.55 1.45
N PHE A 113 10.84 6.61 2.41
CA PHE A 113 11.82 6.62 3.49
C PHE A 113 12.17 5.25 4.08
N LEU A 114 11.43 4.19 3.80
CA LEU A 114 11.73 2.84 4.27
C LEU A 114 12.61 2.13 3.23
N GLN A 115 13.83 1.75 3.61
CA GLN A 115 14.77 1.08 2.74
C GLN A 115 15.25 -0.23 3.38
N PHE A 116 15.15 -1.32 2.61
CA PHE A 116 15.65 -2.64 3.00
C PHE A 116 16.75 -3.08 2.04
N ARG A 117 17.85 -3.59 2.61
CA ARG A 117 18.97 -4.17 1.87
C ARG A 117 19.16 -5.62 2.31
N PHE A 118 19.10 -6.53 1.35
CA PHE A 118 19.24 -7.96 1.57
C PHE A 118 20.63 -8.40 1.11
N GLN A 119 21.43 -8.88 2.04
CA GLN A 119 22.77 -9.40 1.78
C GLN A 119 22.83 -10.84 2.26
N PHE A 120 23.02 -11.77 1.34
CA PHE A 120 23.11 -13.20 1.64
C PHE A 120 23.90 -13.95 0.57
N GLU A 121 24.41 -15.11 0.94
CA GLU A 121 25.05 -16.01 0.00
C GLU A 121 24.01 -16.99 -0.58
N TRP A 122 23.96 -17.06 -1.90
CA TRP A 122 23.08 -17.97 -2.64
C TRP A 122 23.87 -18.76 -3.68
N PHE A 123 23.96 -20.09 -3.51
CA PHE A 123 24.74 -21.00 -4.37
C PHE A 123 26.17 -20.51 -4.65
N GLY A 124 26.89 -20.03 -3.60
CA GLY A 124 28.27 -19.54 -3.71
C GLY A 124 28.40 -18.18 -4.40
N LYS A 125 27.31 -17.47 -4.64
CA LYS A 125 27.29 -16.09 -5.13
C LYS A 125 26.82 -15.15 -4.02
N HIS A 126 27.57 -14.07 -3.83
CA HIS A 126 27.12 -12.97 -2.97
C HIS A 126 25.98 -12.20 -3.64
N VAL A 127 24.83 -12.17 -2.98
CA VAL A 127 23.68 -11.38 -3.40
C VAL A 127 23.60 -10.14 -2.52
N ASP A 128 23.63 -8.96 -3.13
CA ASP A 128 23.42 -7.67 -2.50
C ASP A 128 22.30 -6.96 -3.25
N TYR A 129 21.12 -6.93 -2.65
CA TYR A 129 19.92 -6.39 -3.28
C TYR A 129 19.27 -5.35 -2.37
N THR A 130 19.20 -4.12 -2.85
CA THR A 130 18.48 -3.03 -2.18
C THR A 130 17.07 -2.95 -2.77
N PHE A 131 16.06 -3.13 -1.92
CA PHE A 131 14.67 -2.98 -2.32
C PHE A 131 14.36 -1.51 -2.60
N ALA A 132 13.42 -1.25 -3.51
CA ALA A 132 12.96 0.11 -3.78
C ALA A 132 12.50 0.79 -2.48
N ILE A 133 12.86 2.06 -2.30
CA ILE A 133 12.47 2.83 -1.14
C ILE A 133 10.97 3.07 -1.22
N PHE A 134 10.26 2.95 -0.10
CA PHE A 134 8.80 3.08 -0.01
C PHE A 134 8.39 3.77 1.29
N ASN A 135 7.09 3.97 1.49
CA ASN A 135 6.51 4.66 2.64
C ASN A 135 5.39 3.86 3.32
N LEU A 136 4.74 4.43 4.34
CA LEU A 136 3.64 3.77 5.04
C LEU A 136 2.37 3.63 4.17
N ALA A 137 2.12 4.59 3.26
CA ALA A 137 1.01 4.48 2.31
C ALA A 137 1.17 3.26 1.40
N ASP A 138 2.37 3.02 0.87
CA ASP A 138 2.68 1.87 0.03
C ASP A 138 2.51 0.55 0.81
N SER A 139 2.99 0.53 2.06
CA SER A 139 2.80 -0.62 2.97
C SER A 139 1.31 -0.92 3.19
N ALA A 140 0.49 0.12 3.40
CA ALA A 140 -0.95 -0.02 3.56
C ALA A 140 -1.62 -0.53 2.27
N ILE A 141 -1.20 -0.04 1.10
CA ILE A 141 -1.69 -0.52 -0.20
C ILE A 141 -1.37 -2.02 -0.37
N VAL A 142 -0.13 -2.43 -0.12
CA VAL A 142 0.29 -3.84 -0.23
C VAL A 142 -0.50 -4.73 0.74
N LEU A 143 -0.69 -4.28 1.98
CA LEU A 143 -1.51 -4.98 2.97
C LEU A 143 -2.97 -5.10 2.50
N GLY A 144 -3.54 -4.01 2.00
CA GLY A 144 -4.90 -3.99 1.45
C GLY A 144 -5.08 -4.98 0.28
N VAL A 145 -4.14 -5.00 -0.66
CA VAL A 145 -4.13 -5.97 -1.78
C VAL A 145 -4.03 -7.41 -1.27
N GLY A 146 -3.15 -7.67 -0.29
CA GLY A 146 -3.03 -8.99 0.34
C GLY A 146 -4.33 -9.45 1.01
N LEU A 147 -5.03 -8.55 1.69
CA LEU A 147 -6.32 -8.84 2.31
C LEU A 147 -7.44 -9.08 1.28
N ILE A 148 -7.44 -8.41 0.13
CA ILE A 148 -8.37 -8.69 -0.98
C ILE A 148 -8.12 -10.10 -1.51
N PHE A 149 -6.86 -10.46 -1.73
CA PHE A 149 -6.51 -11.79 -2.20
C PHE A 149 -6.96 -12.87 -1.20
N LEU A 150 -6.77 -12.63 0.10
CA LEU A 150 -7.23 -13.53 1.16
C LEU A 150 -8.77 -13.66 1.17
N ASP A 151 -9.51 -12.54 1.06
CA ASP A 151 -10.99 -12.55 0.97
C ASP A 151 -11.45 -13.38 -0.22
N THR A 152 -10.85 -13.20 -1.37
CA THR A 152 -11.14 -13.95 -2.60
C THR A 152 -10.92 -15.45 -2.41
N LEU A 153 -9.80 -15.85 -1.79
CA LEU A 153 -9.53 -17.28 -1.50
C LEU A 153 -10.53 -17.88 -0.53
N ILE A 154 -10.94 -17.13 0.49
CA ILE A 154 -11.94 -17.59 1.46
C ILE A 154 -13.28 -17.79 0.78
N GLU A 155 -13.75 -16.82 0.00
CA GLU A 155 -15.02 -16.92 -0.72
C GLU A 155 -15.01 -18.09 -1.73
N TRP A 156 -13.96 -18.21 -2.53
CA TRP A 156 -13.80 -19.35 -3.45
C TRP A 156 -13.88 -20.71 -2.75
N ARG A 157 -13.23 -20.86 -1.57
CA ARG A 157 -13.30 -22.10 -0.79
C ARG A 157 -14.71 -22.39 -0.27
N LYS A 158 -15.45 -21.36 0.14
CA LYS A 158 -16.85 -21.51 0.60
C LYS A 158 -17.76 -21.97 -0.54
N GLU A 159 -17.66 -21.34 -1.70
CA GLU A 159 -18.44 -21.71 -2.90
C GLU A 159 -18.19 -23.17 -3.29
N LYS A 160 -16.92 -23.59 -3.33
CA LYS A 160 -16.53 -24.95 -3.69
C LYS A 160 -17.08 -26.00 -2.70
N ARG A 161 -17.11 -25.67 -1.41
CA ARG A 161 -17.72 -26.54 -0.39
C ARG A 161 -19.23 -26.65 -0.55
N ALA A 162 -19.91 -25.53 -0.78
CA ALA A 162 -21.36 -25.51 -0.98
C ALA A 162 -21.78 -26.32 -2.23
N THR A 163 -21.06 -26.18 -3.34
CA THR A 163 -21.30 -26.95 -4.56
C THR A 163 -21.14 -28.46 -4.33
N ARG A 164 -20.11 -28.85 -3.56
CA ARG A 164 -19.89 -30.29 -3.25
C ARG A 164 -20.98 -30.87 -2.39
N GLN A 165 -21.43 -30.19 -1.36
CA GLN A 165 -22.53 -30.61 -0.47
C GLN A 165 -23.86 -30.74 -1.24
N ASN A 166 -24.16 -29.82 -2.14
CA ASN A 166 -25.36 -29.88 -2.97
C ASN A 166 -25.30 -31.05 -3.98
N GLY A 167 -24.15 -31.39 -4.51
CA GLY A 167 -23.96 -32.52 -5.40
C GLY A 167 -24.12 -33.89 -4.68
N GLU A 168 -23.66 -33.98 -3.44
CA GLU A 168 -23.79 -35.20 -2.61
C GLU A 168 -25.25 -35.44 -2.12
N GLN A 169 -26.06 -34.39 -2.01
CA GLN A 169 -27.49 -34.49 -1.64
C GLN A 169 -28.42 -34.84 -2.82
N ALA A 170 -27.94 -34.65 -4.06
CA ALA A 170 -28.70 -34.92 -5.27
C ALA A 170 -28.43 -36.31 -5.89
N SER A 171 -27.48 -37.06 -5.33
CA SER A 171 -27.13 -38.43 -5.71
C SER A 171 -27.68 -39.44 -4.70
#